data_3e4d863fafeb2c2bc13b170930741c7d
#
_entry.id   3e4d863fafeb2c2bc13b170930741c7d
#
_cell.length_a   1.000
_cell.length_b   1.000
_cell.length_c   1.000
_cell.angle_alpha   90.00
_cell.angle_beta   90.00
_cell.angle_gamma   90.00
#
_symmetry.space_group_name_H-M   'P 1'
#
loop_
_entity.id
_entity.type
_entity.pdbx_description
1 polymer ?
#
loop_
_entity_poly.entity_id
_entity_poly.type
_entity_poly.pdbx_seq_one_letter_code
_entity_poly.pdbx_strand_id
1 'polypeptide(L)'
;RDSIMVELPGIKEPERVRKLLQGSANLEFWETYTAKDVTPYLQAADTKLRAIVASETPAEEADSAATEAPAVAQATSTADSLAAALKGENKTQTADLAQIKKEHPLFAILQVNPSGQGPVVAYANYKDTAEINRYLSMPEVQAEMPKDLRLKWGVSPYEYDPKAQTFELYAIRSTERNGKAPLEGDVVVSAKDEYDHYGKPAVSMSMNTDGARRWAQLTKQNIGKSIAIVLDGYVYSAPNVNNEITGGNSQITGHFTPEQAKDLANVLRSGKMPAPAHIVQEDIV
;
A
#
# COMPACT_ATOMS: atom_id res chain seq x y z
N ARG A 1 -3.80 4.80 15.81
CA ARG A 1 -3.00 3.58 15.71
C ARG A 1 -2.41 3.41 14.35
N ASP A 2 -2.63 4.36 13.56
CA ASP A 2 -1.95 4.50 12.30
C ASP A 2 -0.46 4.60 12.51
N SER A 3 -0.10 4.90 13.71
CA SER A 3 1.27 5.06 14.09
C SER A 3 2.04 3.76 14.25
N ILE A 4 1.36 2.63 14.24
CA ILE A 4 2.04 1.37 14.48
C ILE A 4 3.15 1.15 13.49
N MET A 5 2.87 1.39 12.23
CA MET A 5 3.89 1.21 11.21
C MET A 5 5.03 2.20 11.36
N VAL A 6 4.70 3.39 11.79
CA VAL A 6 5.68 4.45 11.99
C VAL A 6 6.46 4.25 13.27
N GLU A 7 5.79 3.79 14.30
CA GLU A 7 6.41 3.58 15.59
C GLU A 7 7.40 2.45 15.60
N LEU A 8 7.34 1.62 14.60
CA LEU A 8 8.16 0.43 14.54
C LEU A 8 9.18 0.49 13.41
N PRO A 9 9.91 1.59 13.21
CA PRO A 9 10.88 1.68 12.12
C PRO A 9 12.01 0.73 12.36
N GLY A 10 12.31 0.11 13.23
CA GLY A 10 13.34 -0.91 13.40
C GLY A 10 12.79 -2.31 13.41
N ILE A 11 11.49 -2.48 13.36
CA ILE A 11 10.91 -3.82 13.42
C ILE A 11 11.07 -4.52 12.09
N LYS A 12 11.67 -5.67 12.16
CA LYS A 12 11.88 -6.50 11.01
C LYS A 12 10.58 -7.18 10.61
N GLU A 13 10.49 -7.51 9.33
CA GLU A 13 9.34 -8.17 8.76
C GLU A 13 8.81 -9.34 9.59
N PRO A 14 9.65 -10.30 10.04
CA PRO A 14 9.13 -11.44 10.81
C PRO A 14 8.38 -11.05 12.07
N GLU A 15 8.81 -10.01 12.73
CA GLU A 15 8.13 -9.56 13.95
C GLU A 15 6.78 -8.94 13.65
N ARG A 16 6.70 -8.15 12.58
CA ARG A 16 5.45 -7.53 12.17
C ARG A 16 4.43 -8.59 11.76
N VAL A 17 4.85 -9.52 10.92
CA VAL A 17 3.97 -10.59 10.46
C VAL A 17 3.53 -11.44 11.64
N ARG A 18 4.43 -11.77 12.55
CA ARG A 18 4.10 -12.56 13.73
C ARG A 18 3.06 -11.84 14.58
N LYS A 19 3.21 -10.54 14.77
CA LYS A 19 2.25 -9.75 15.54
C LYS A 19 0.88 -9.77 14.89
N LEU A 20 0.81 -9.64 13.57
CA LEU A 20 -0.45 -9.70 12.84
C LEU A 20 -1.07 -11.09 12.90
N LEU A 21 -0.26 -12.13 12.87
CA LEU A 21 -0.76 -13.50 12.92
C LEU A 21 -1.25 -13.89 14.30
N GLN A 22 -0.67 -13.34 15.35
CA GLN A 22 -1.04 -13.64 16.72
C GLN A 22 -2.27 -12.84 17.17
N GLY A 23 -2.43 -11.64 16.61
CA GLY A 23 -3.61 -10.85 16.89
C GLY A 23 -4.76 -11.33 16.03
N SER A 24 -5.94 -10.86 16.34
CA SER A 24 -7.09 -11.10 15.49
C SER A 24 -7.06 -10.13 14.33
N ALA A 25 -6.20 -10.40 13.38
CA ALA A 25 -6.14 -9.56 12.20
C ALA A 25 -7.44 -9.69 11.44
N ASN A 26 -8.00 -8.57 11.06
CA ASN A 26 -9.22 -8.52 10.26
C ASN A 26 -8.83 -8.73 8.80
N LEU A 27 -9.20 -9.87 8.26
CA LEU A 27 -8.87 -10.23 6.88
C LEU A 27 -9.93 -9.71 5.93
N GLU A 28 -9.50 -9.03 4.88
CA GLU A 28 -10.39 -8.47 3.87
C GLU A 28 -9.83 -8.69 2.47
N PHE A 29 -10.75 -8.82 1.51
CA PHE A 29 -10.39 -8.91 0.09
C PHE A 29 -10.94 -7.68 -0.61
N TRP A 30 -10.07 -6.95 -1.30
CA TRP A 30 -10.44 -5.67 -1.92
C TRP A 30 -10.09 -5.66 -3.39
N GLU A 31 -10.92 -4.95 -4.17
CA GLU A 31 -10.56 -4.61 -5.53
C GLU A 31 -9.45 -3.56 -5.51
N THR A 32 -8.76 -3.42 -6.62
CA THR A 32 -7.63 -2.49 -6.71
C THR A 32 -7.74 -1.60 -7.94
N TYR A 33 -7.05 -0.47 -7.86
CA TYR A 33 -6.72 0.37 -9.00
C TYR A 33 -5.37 -0.04 -9.55
N THR A 34 -5.07 0.37 -10.78
CA THR A 34 -3.71 0.24 -11.31
C THR A 34 -2.93 1.51 -11.05
N ALA A 35 -1.62 1.39 -11.01
CA ALA A 35 -0.74 2.54 -10.80
C ALA A 35 -0.99 3.64 -11.84
N LYS A 36 -1.18 3.24 -13.10
CA LYS A 36 -1.46 4.18 -14.18
C LYS A 36 -2.70 5.03 -13.89
N ASP A 37 -3.74 4.43 -13.35
CA ASP A 37 -4.98 5.14 -13.06
C ASP A 37 -4.84 6.13 -11.91
N VAL A 38 -3.94 5.87 -10.99
CA VAL A 38 -3.81 6.67 -9.75
C VAL A 38 -2.74 7.75 -9.87
N THR A 39 -1.74 7.57 -10.70
CA THR A 39 -0.64 8.52 -10.83
C THR A 39 -1.10 9.97 -11.05
N PRO A 40 -2.09 10.25 -11.93
CA PRO A 40 -2.56 11.63 -12.09
C PRO A 40 -3.10 12.24 -10.79
N TYR A 41 -3.73 11.44 -9.96
CA TYR A 41 -4.25 11.92 -8.69
C TYR A 41 -3.14 12.20 -7.68
N LEU A 42 -2.07 11.41 -7.71
CA LEU A 42 -0.90 11.70 -6.89
C LEU A 42 -0.21 12.98 -7.34
N GLN A 43 -0.19 13.23 -8.64
CA GLN A 43 0.36 14.48 -9.17
C GLN A 43 -0.49 15.67 -8.72
N ALA A 44 -1.80 15.54 -8.76
CA ALA A 44 -2.70 16.59 -8.28
C ALA A 44 -2.51 16.82 -6.77
N ALA A 45 -2.32 15.75 -6.01
CA ALA A 45 -2.04 15.86 -4.59
C ALA A 45 -0.74 16.62 -4.32
N ASP A 46 0.30 16.30 -5.06
CA ASP A 46 1.58 16.99 -4.92
C ASP A 46 1.45 18.49 -5.21
N THR A 47 0.73 18.83 -6.27
CA THR A 47 0.49 20.23 -6.62
C THR A 47 -0.28 20.94 -5.52
N LYS A 48 -1.29 20.29 -4.97
CA LYS A 48 -2.07 20.87 -3.87
C LYS A 48 -1.22 21.06 -2.62
N LEU A 49 -0.40 20.07 -2.31
CA LEU A 49 0.50 20.13 -1.16
C LEU A 49 1.53 21.24 -1.31
N ARG A 50 1.99 21.49 -2.51
CA ARG A 50 2.92 22.60 -2.75
C ARG A 50 2.28 23.92 -2.33
N ALA A 51 1.04 24.14 -2.69
CA ALA A 51 0.32 25.34 -2.30
C ALA A 51 0.13 25.44 -0.79
N ILE A 52 -0.20 24.32 -0.15
CA ILE A 52 -0.39 24.26 1.29
C ILE A 52 0.91 24.55 2.03
N VAL A 53 1.99 23.91 1.62
CA VAL A 53 3.30 24.10 2.25
C VAL A 53 3.78 25.54 2.07
N ALA A 54 3.55 26.11 0.91
CA ALA A 54 3.92 27.51 0.66
C ALA A 54 3.18 28.47 1.58
N SER A 55 1.89 28.19 1.86
CA SER A 55 1.10 29.04 2.75
C SER A 55 1.52 28.91 4.20
N GLU A 56 2.13 27.79 4.59
CA GLU A 56 2.62 27.56 5.94
C GLU A 56 4.04 28.09 6.14
N THR A 57 4.73 28.42 5.05
CA THR A 57 6.11 28.90 5.11
C THR A 57 6.14 30.36 5.52
N PRO A 58 7.06 30.77 6.42
CA PRO A 58 7.22 32.19 6.75
C PRO A 58 7.53 33.03 5.51
N ALA A 59 7.11 34.29 5.54
CA ALA A 59 7.24 35.18 4.40
C ALA A 59 8.67 35.28 3.88
N GLU A 60 9.64 35.28 4.75
CA GLU A 60 11.05 35.37 4.36
C GLU A 60 11.49 34.17 3.53
N GLU A 61 11.06 32.98 3.93
CA GLU A 61 11.37 31.77 3.20
C GLU A 61 10.60 31.72 1.88
N ALA A 62 9.39 32.23 1.88
CA ALA A 62 8.59 32.30 0.67
C ALA A 62 9.24 33.19 -0.37
N ASP A 63 9.77 34.31 0.05
CA ASP A 63 10.47 35.24 -0.86
C ASP A 63 11.71 34.58 -1.44
N SER A 64 12.48 33.91 -0.61
CA SER A 64 13.67 33.19 -1.07
C SER A 64 13.29 32.09 -2.06
N ALA A 65 12.23 31.34 -1.76
CA ALA A 65 11.77 30.30 -2.63
C ALA A 65 11.30 30.88 -3.96
N ALA A 66 10.60 32.01 -3.94
CA ALA A 66 10.12 32.63 -5.15
C ALA A 66 11.27 33.09 -6.04
N THR A 67 12.37 33.56 -5.45
CA THR A 67 13.54 34.02 -6.20
C THR A 67 14.20 32.84 -6.94
N GLU A 68 14.20 31.67 -6.36
CA GLU A 68 14.88 30.52 -6.92
C GLU A 68 13.97 29.64 -7.77
N ALA A 69 12.68 29.84 -7.68
CA ALA A 69 11.69 28.98 -8.34
C ALA A 69 11.90 28.82 -9.86
N PRO A 70 12.28 29.85 -10.62
CA PRO A 70 12.41 29.68 -12.07
C PRO A 70 13.45 28.64 -12.47
N ALA A 71 14.50 28.48 -11.71
CA ALA A 71 15.55 27.53 -12.04
C ALA A 71 15.11 26.10 -11.81
N VAL A 72 14.32 25.87 -10.77
CA VAL A 72 13.87 24.52 -10.41
C VAL A 72 12.64 24.14 -11.19
N ALA A 73 11.77 25.09 -11.48
CA ALA A 73 10.53 24.82 -12.20
C ALA A 73 10.76 24.21 -13.58
N GLN A 74 11.96 24.34 -14.11
CA GLN A 74 12.29 23.77 -15.41
C GLN A 74 12.71 22.31 -15.33
N ALA A 75 12.84 21.77 -14.14
CA ALA A 75 13.07 20.34 -13.99
C ALA A 75 11.82 19.61 -14.44
N THR A 76 11.84 19.10 -15.67
CA THR A 76 10.66 18.53 -16.27
C THR A 76 10.32 17.17 -15.74
N SER A 77 11.30 16.41 -15.31
CA SER A 77 11.10 15.09 -14.76
C SER A 77 11.35 15.12 -13.27
N THR A 78 10.29 15.02 -12.50
CA THR A 78 10.38 15.00 -11.06
C THR A 78 11.23 13.82 -10.59
N ALA A 79 11.04 12.65 -11.21
CA ALA A 79 11.78 11.46 -10.82
C ALA A 79 13.27 11.61 -11.09
N ASP A 80 13.65 12.17 -12.23
CA ASP A 80 15.06 12.38 -12.57
C ASP A 80 15.69 13.40 -11.66
N SER A 81 14.98 14.49 -11.35
CA SER A 81 15.47 15.51 -10.45
C SER A 81 15.70 14.99 -9.06
N LEU A 82 14.75 14.19 -8.56
CA LEU A 82 14.86 13.58 -7.25
C LEU A 82 16.00 12.56 -7.19
N ALA A 83 16.14 11.74 -8.23
CA ALA A 83 17.20 10.77 -8.29
C ALA A 83 18.59 11.44 -8.31
N ALA A 84 18.72 12.52 -9.05
CA ALA A 84 19.98 13.27 -9.10
C ALA A 84 20.30 13.88 -7.74
N ALA A 85 19.30 14.47 -7.09
CA ALA A 85 19.49 15.08 -5.77
C ALA A 85 19.86 14.05 -4.71
N LEU A 86 19.22 12.87 -4.76
CA LEU A 86 19.46 11.84 -3.77
C LEU A 86 20.79 11.13 -3.93
N LYS A 87 21.36 11.14 -5.12
CA LYS A 87 22.64 10.47 -5.38
C LYS A 87 23.85 11.29 -4.97
N GLY A 88 23.67 12.54 -4.77
CA GLY A 88 24.80 13.39 -4.47
C GLY A 88 25.08 13.50 -2.99
N GLU A 89 26.30 13.79 -2.68
CA GLU A 89 26.78 13.84 -1.31
C GLU A 89 27.31 15.18 -0.85
N ASN A 90 27.24 16.21 -1.67
CA ASN A 90 27.79 17.49 -1.28
C ASN A 90 26.76 18.39 -0.59
N LYS A 91 27.23 19.43 0.04
CA LYS A 91 26.38 20.35 0.81
C LYS A 91 25.38 21.11 -0.05
N THR A 92 25.69 21.32 -1.31
CA THR A 92 24.79 21.98 -2.23
C THR A 92 23.51 21.22 -2.40
N GLN A 93 23.58 19.91 -2.28
CA GLN A 93 22.42 19.06 -2.46
C GLN A 93 21.46 19.08 -1.29
N THR A 94 21.92 19.40 -0.10
CA THR A 94 21.02 19.56 1.03
C THR A 94 20.08 20.74 0.78
N ALA A 95 20.60 21.83 0.21
CA ALA A 95 19.79 22.97 -0.16
C ALA A 95 18.84 22.61 -1.31
N ASP A 96 19.33 21.82 -2.28
CA ASP A 96 18.50 21.37 -3.40
C ASP A 96 17.37 20.48 -2.93
N LEU A 97 17.63 19.60 -1.97
CA LEU A 97 16.59 18.75 -1.38
C LEU A 97 15.53 19.57 -0.67
N ALA A 98 15.95 20.61 0.06
CA ALA A 98 15.01 21.51 0.72
C ALA A 98 14.12 22.21 -0.31
N GLN A 99 14.70 22.63 -1.42
CA GLN A 99 13.95 23.27 -2.49
C GLN A 99 12.99 22.29 -3.15
N ILE A 100 13.42 21.06 -3.39
CA ILE A 100 12.56 20.01 -3.96
C ILE A 100 11.40 19.73 -3.04
N LYS A 101 11.63 19.70 -1.74
CA LYS A 101 10.54 19.48 -0.77
C LYS A 101 9.52 20.59 -0.76
N LYS A 102 9.91 21.81 -1.07
CA LYS A 102 8.97 22.92 -1.19
C LYS A 102 8.15 22.84 -2.46
N GLU A 103 8.74 22.41 -3.55
CA GLU A 103 8.06 22.33 -4.83
C GLU A 103 7.29 21.05 -5.04
N HIS A 104 7.78 19.97 -4.46
CA HIS A 104 7.19 18.64 -4.59
C HIS A 104 7.16 17.96 -3.23
N PRO A 105 6.33 18.46 -2.30
CA PRO A 105 6.32 17.92 -0.94
C PRO A 105 6.06 16.42 -0.89
N LEU A 106 5.18 15.93 -1.75
CA LEU A 106 4.86 14.51 -1.78
C LEU A 106 5.95 13.72 -2.51
N PHE A 107 6.31 14.13 -3.71
CA PHE A 107 7.26 13.36 -4.52
C PHE A 107 8.70 13.47 -4.03
N ALA A 108 8.99 14.37 -3.11
CA ALA A 108 10.28 14.38 -2.46
C ALA A 108 10.49 13.15 -1.57
N ILE A 109 9.40 12.56 -1.08
CA ILE A 109 9.46 11.42 -0.16
C ILE A 109 8.67 10.19 -0.65
N LEU A 110 7.95 10.31 -1.76
CA LEU A 110 7.17 9.23 -2.34
C LEU A 110 7.60 9.04 -3.79
N GLN A 111 8.07 7.85 -4.12
CA GLN A 111 8.51 7.54 -5.48
C GLN A 111 7.39 6.82 -6.22
N VAL A 112 6.90 7.42 -7.31
CA VAL A 112 5.83 6.84 -8.11
C VAL A 112 6.35 5.60 -8.83
N ASN A 113 5.48 4.59 -8.95
CA ASN A 113 5.80 3.39 -9.71
C ASN A 113 5.85 3.72 -11.20
N PRO A 114 7.04 3.68 -11.83
CA PRO A 114 7.18 4.08 -13.21
C PRO A 114 6.53 3.14 -14.22
N SER A 115 6.30 1.88 -13.85
CA SER A 115 5.72 0.92 -14.78
C SER A 115 4.24 1.20 -15.06
N GLY A 116 3.55 1.85 -14.15
CA GLY A 116 2.11 2.08 -14.26
C GLY A 116 1.26 0.84 -14.13
N GLN A 117 1.86 -0.30 -13.92
CA GLN A 117 1.17 -1.58 -13.87
C GLN A 117 0.97 -2.06 -12.44
N GLY A 118 -0.10 -2.82 -12.25
CA GLY A 118 -0.40 -3.43 -10.97
C GLY A 118 -0.93 -2.46 -9.94
N PRO A 119 -1.23 -2.95 -8.74
CA PRO A 119 -1.85 -2.14 -7.69
C PRO A 119 -0.86 -1.34 -6.86
N VAL A 120 0.43 -1.55 -7.01
CA VAL A 120 1.46 -0.76 -6.31
C VAL A 120 1.63 0.55 -7.06
N VAL A 121 1.27 1.65 -6.43
CA VAL A 121 1.30 2.96 -7.07
C VAL A 121 2.57 3.73 -6.76
N ALA A 122 3.21 3.43 -5.65
CA ALA A 122 4.39 4.18 -5.22
C ALA A 122 5.16 3.42 -4.16
N TYR A 123 6.35 3.94 -3.87
CA TYR A 123 7.27 3.39 -2.88
C TYR A 123 7.75 4.51 -1.97
N ALA A 124 8.06 4.18 -0.74
CA ALA A 124 8.63 5.14 0.18
C ALA A 124 9.48 4.46 1.24
N ASN A 125 10.44 5.20 1.78
CA ASN A 125 11.21 4.73 2.92
C ASN A 125 10.31 4.72 4.16
N TYR A 126 10.52 3.77 5.04
CA TYR A 126 9.71 3.64 6.25
C TYR A 126 9.73 4.91 7.10
N LYS A 127 10.80 5.69 7.01
CA LYS A 127 10.93 6.93 7.77
C LYS A 127 9.94 8.00 7.31
N ASP A 128 9.47 7.91 6.09
CA ASP A 128 8.63 8.93 5.48
C ASP A 128 7.16 8.56 5.46
N THR A 129 6.80 7.35 5.88
CA THR A 129 5.42 6.89 5.78
C THR A 129 4.46 7.74 6.61
N ALA A 130 4.88 8.19 7.80
CA ALA A 130 4.04 9.03 8.65
C ALA A 130 3.71 10.36 7.97
N GLU A 131 4.71 11.00 7.39
CA GLU A 131 4.53 12.28 6.70
C GLU A 131 3.63 12.12 5.48
N ILE A 132 3.85 11.04 4.73
CA ILE A 132 3.01 10.74 3.56
C ILE A 132 1.56 10.51 4.01
N ASN A 133 1.34 9.76 5.07
CA ASN A 133 0.01 9.52 5.60
C ASN A 133 -0.65 10.83 6.02
N ARG A 134 0.10 11.71 6.66
CA ARG A 134 -0.38 13.01 7.06
C ARG A 134 -0.81 13.83 5.85
N TYR A 135 0.03 13.89 4.84
CA TYR A 135 -0.28 14.61 3.60
C TYR A 135 -1.53 14.05 2.90
N LEU A 136 -1.57 12.73 2.73
CA LEU A 136 -2.65 12.11 1.98
C LEU A 136 -3.98 12.11 2.73
N SER A 137 -3.97 12.35 4.05
CA SER A 137 -5.20 12.41 4.84
C SER A 137 -5.77 13.83 4.94
N MET A 138 -5.05 14.84 4.46
CA MET A 138 -5.55 16.21 4.49
C MET A 138 -6.82 16.34 3.66
N PRO A 139 -7.86 17.01 4.18
CA PRO A 139 -9.10 17.16 3.42
C PRO A 139 -8.91 17.79 2.05
N GLU A 140 -8.01 18.75 1.93
CA GLU A 140 -7.72 19.42 0.66
C GLU A 140 -7.12 18.46 -0.36
N VAL A 141 -6.29 17.52 0.10
CA VAL A 141 -5.69 16.50 -0.74
C VAL A 141 -6.72 15.42 -1.09
N GLN A 142 -7.51 15.02 -0.12
CA GLN A 142 -8.57 14.04 -0.35
C GLN A 142 -9.58 14.53 -1.39
N ALA A 143 -9.80 15.83 -1.45
CA ALA A 143 -10.69 16.42 -2.44
C ALA A 143 -10.19 16.22 -3.88
N GLU A 144 -8.89 15.99 -4.06
CA GLU A 144 -8.30 15.71 -5.37
C GLU A 144 -8.33 14.24 -5.76
N MET A 145 -8.78 13.39 -4.86
CA MET A 145 -8.76 11.94 -5.05
C MET A 145 -10.15 11.39 -5.37
N PRO A 146 -10.23 10.28 -6.11
CA PRO A 146 -11.50 9.57 -6.24
C PRO A 146 -12.02 9.16 -4.87
N LYS A 147 -13.32 9.23 -4.68
CA LYS A 147 -13.93 8.89 -3.38
C LYS A 147 -13.79 7.42 -3.02
N ASP A 148 -13.63 6.57 -4.04
CA ASP A 148 -13.50 5.13 -3.85
C ASP A 148 -12.04 4.67 -3.74
N LEU A 149 -11.09 5.59 -3.76
CA LEU A 149 -9.67 5.25 -3.63
C LEU A 149 -9.27 5.20 -2.16
N ARG A 150 -8.58 4.12 -1.80
CA ARG A 150 -7.95 3.97 -0.48
C ARG A 150 -6.50 3.57 -0.70
N LEU A 151 -5.60 4.28 -0.06
CA LEU A 151 -4.16 4.00 -0.18
C LEU A 151 -3.71 3.29 1.08
N LYS A 152 -3.07 2.13 0.91
CA LYS A 152 -2.66 1.28 2.03
C LYS A 152 -1.25 0.79 1.81
N TRP A 153 -0.49 0.72 2.89
CA TRP A 153 0.89 0.24 2.85
C TRP A 153 0.95 -1.28 2.90
N GLY A 154 1.97 -1.84 2.28
CA GLY A 154 2.27 -3.26 2.41
C GLY A 154 2.71 -3.60 3.83
N VAL A 155 2.40 -4.82 4.27
CA VAL A 155 2.82 -5.33 5.58
C VAL A 155 4.34 -5.45 5.65
N SER A 156 4.94 -5.97 4.58
CA SER A 156 6.37 -6.28 4.51
C SER A 156 7.11 -5.29 3.65
N PRO A 157 8.42 -5.14 3.87
CA PRO A 157 9.23 -4.30 2.99
C PRO A 157 9.24 -4.85 1.56
N TYR A 158 9.50 -3.95 0.62
CA TYR A 158 9.66 -4.31 -0.79
C TYR A 158 10.74 -5.37 -0.92
N GLU A 159 10.40 -6.50 -1.57
CA GLU A 159 11.27 -7.66 -1.61
C GLU A 159 12.61 -7.43 -2.33
N TYR A 160 12.64 -6.46 -3.24
CA TYR A 160 13.86 -6.15 -3.98
C TYR A 160 14.73 -5.09 -3.33
N ASP A 161 14.36 -4.60 -2.16
CA ASP A 161 15.19 -3.71 -1.37
C ASP A 161 16.03 -4.53 -0.39
N PRO A 162 17.36 -4.64 -0.63
CA PRO A 162 18.19 -5.47 0.26
C PRO A 162 18.29 -4.93 1.68
N LYS A 163 18.00 -3.66 1.89
CA LYS A 163 18.02 -3.05 3.23
C LYS A 163 16.68 -3.14 3.95
N ALA A 164 15.65 -3.64 3.27
CA ALA A 164 14.32 -3.81 3.83
C ALA A 164 13.77 -2.52 4.44
N GLN A 165 14.00 -1.37 3.79
CA GLN A 165 13.59 -0.07 4.28
C GLN A 165 12.48 0.56 3.44
N THR A 166 12.22 0.01 2.26
CA THR A 166 11.25 0.54 1.32
C THR A 166 9.94 -0.21 1.44
N PHE A 167 8.83 0.52 1.48
CA PHE A 167 7.50 -0.07 1.53
C PHE A 167 6.69 0.34 0.32
N GLU A 168 5.82 -0.55 -0.10
CA GLU A 168 4.95 -0.33 -1.25
C GLU A 168 3.63 0.27 -0.82
N LEU A 169 3.17 1.27 -1.56
CA LEU A 169 1.85 1.87 -1.36
C LEU A 169 0.90 1.31 -2.41
N TYR A 170 -0.18 0.70 -1.95
CA TYR A 170 -1.17 0.05 -2.80
C TYR A 170 -2.41 0.91 -2.94
N ALA A 171 -3.02 0.84 -4.11
CA ALA A 171 -4.28 1.54 -4.38
C ALA A 171 -5.43 0.55 -4.33
N ILE A 172 -6.26 0.69 -3.33
CA ILE A 172 -7.44 -0.12 -3.10
C ILE A 172 -8.66 0.64 -3.61
N ARG A 173 -9.58 -0.08 -4.22
CA ARG A 173 -10.82 0.47 -4.72
C ARG A 173 -11.98 0.01 -3.86
N SER A 174 -12.63 0.95 -3.20
CA SER A 174 -13.76 0.66 -2.33
C SER A 174 -15.06 0.81 -3.12
N THR A 175 -15.62 -0.30 -3.57
CA THR A 175 -16.78 -0.29 -4.47
C THR A 175 -18.12 -0.42 -3.76
N GLU A 176 -18.11 -0.86 -2.50
CA GLU A 176 -19.35 -1.04 -1.76
C GLU A 176 -19.83 0.27 -1.15
N ARG A 177 -21.14 0.47 -1.14
CA ARG A 177 -21.73 1.71 -0.62
C ARG A 177 -21.42 1.94 0.84
N ASN A 178 -21.32 0.87 1.62
CA ASN A 178 -21.06 0.97 3.05
C ASN A 178 -19.57 1.16 3.36
N GLY A 179 -18.70 1.22 2.35
CA GLY A 179 -17.27 1.36 2.55
C GLY A 179 -16.57 0.09 3.03
N LYS A 180 -17.31 -1.02 3.13
CA LYS A 180 -16.73 -2.28 3.56
C LYS A 180 -16.13 -3.06 2.40
N ALA A 181 -15.28 -4.02 2.74
CA ALA A 181 -14.70 -4.89 1.73
C ALA A 181 -15.77 -5.76 1.08
N PRO A 182 -15.61 -6.10 -0.21
CA PRO A 182 -16.53 -7.01 -0.89
C PRO A 182 -16.58 -8.38 -0.21
N LEU A 183 -15.49 -8.84 0.35
CA LEU A 183 -15.40 -10.09 1.09
C LEU A 183 -14.53 -9.90 2.32
N GLU A 184 -14.91 -10.55 3.39
CA GLU A 184 -14.13 -10.57 4.63
C GLU A 184 -13.71 -12.00 4.95
N GLY A 185 -12.84 -12.14 5.95
CA GLY A 185 -12.23 -13.41 6.25
C GLY A 185 -13.16 -14.49 6.77
N ASP A 186 -14.35 -14.12 7.22
CA ASP A 186 -15.32 -15.09 7.74
C ASP A 186 -15.82 -16.08 6.68
N VAL A 187 -15.64 -15.77 5.40
CA VAL A 187 -16.05 -16.71 4.33
C VAL A 187 -14.99 -17.77 4.05
N VAL A 188 -13.79 -17.64 4.58
CA VAL A 188 -12.72 -18.62 4.36
C VAL A 188 -12.93 -19.80 5.28
N VAL A 189 -13.07 -20.97 4.69
CA VAL A 189 -13.29 -22.23 5.42
C VAL A 189 -11.96 -22.91 5.74
N SER A 190 -11.04 -22.91 4.79
CA SER A 190 -9.74 -23.54 4.95
C SER A 190 -8.73 -22.91 4.04
N ALA A 191 -7.47 -23.01 4.42
CA ALA A 191 -6.34 -22.60 3.59
C ALA A 191 -5.13 -23.43 4.01
N LYS A 192 -4.31 -23.81 3.04
CA LYS A 192 -3.08 -24.54 3.31
C LYS A 192 -2.05 -24.26 2.24
N ASP A 193 -0.79 -24.33 2.62
CA ASP A 193 0.29 -24.27 1.68
C ASP A 193 0.42 -25.60 0.94
N GLU A 194 0.84 -25.51 -0.31
CA GLU A 194 1.01 -26.67 -1.17
C GLU A 194 2.00 -26.33 -2.28
N TYR A 195 2.22 -27.27 -3.19
CA TYR A 195 3.03 -27.03 -4.38
C TYR A 195 2.12 -27.11 -5.59
N ASP A 196 2.32 -26.21 -6.55
CA ASP A 196 1.56 -26.26 -7.78
C ASP A 196 2.10 -27.38 -8.69
N HIS A 197 1.53 -27.52 -9.88
CA HIS A 197 1.93 -28.59 -10.80
C HIS A 197 3.32 -28.39 -11.38
N TYR A 198 3.93 -27.22 -11.19
CA TYR A 198 5.34 -26.97 -11.54
C TYR A 198 6.27 -27.20 -10.36
N GLY A 199 5.74 -27.62 -9.21
CA GLY A 199 6.55 -27.81 -8.02
C GLY A 199 6.89 -26.54 -7.27
N LYS A 200 6.20 -25.43 -7.56
CA LYS A 200 6.44 -24.16 -6.88
C LYS A 200 5.49 -23.99 -5.71
N PRO A 201 5.94 -23.33 -4.64
CA PRO A 201 5.06 -23.08 -3.49
C PRO A 201 3.82 -22.27 -3.87
N ALA A 202 2.69 -22.68 -3.35
CA ALA A 202 1.41 -22.08 -3.60
C ALA A 202 0.52 -22.22 -2.36
N VAL A 203 -0.64 -21.58 -2.38
CA VAL A 203 -1.61 -21.67 -1.29
C VAL A 203 -2.97 -22.01 -1.86
N SER A 204 -3.62 -23.03 -1.31
CA SER A 204 -5.00 -23.36 -1.65
C SER A 204 -5.92 -22.75 -0.60
N MET A 205 -7.05 -22.21 -1.05
CA MET A 205 -8.03 -21.55 -0.19
C MET A 205 -9.42 -22.02 -0.59
N SER A 206 -10.25 -22.30 0.40
CA SER A 206 -11.64 -22.67 0.18
C SER A 206 -12.55 -21.72 0.93
N MET A 207 -13.67 -21.38 0.30
CA MET A 207 -14.69 -20.50 0.89
C MET A 207 -16.00 -21.25 1.09
N ASN A 208 -16.83 -20.75 2.00
CA ASN A 208 -18.17 -21.31 2.18
C ASN A 208 -19.06 -20.96 0.96
N THR A 209 -20.29 -21.44 0.95
CA THR A 209 -21.19 -21.29 -0.20
C THR A 209 -21.43 -19.81 -0.55
N ASP A 210 -21.68 -19.01 0.46
CA ASP A 210 -21.92 -17.58 0.24
C ASP A 210 -20.67 -16.89 -0.29
N GLY A 211 -19.52 -17.17 0.32
CA GLY A 211 -18.24 -16.64 -0.14
C GLY A 211 -17.92 -17.10 -1.54
N ALA A 212 -18.18 -18.34 -1.87
CA ALA A 212 -17.92 -18.90 -3.20
C ALA A 212 -18.69 -18.14 -4.29
N ARG A 213 -19.94 -17.84 -4.02
CA ARG A 213 -20.78 -17.10 -4.97
C ARG A 213 -20.25 -15.67 -5.19
N ARG A 214 -19.92 -15.00 -4.11
CA ARG A 214 -19.41 -13.63 -4.18
C ARG A 214 -18.00 -13.58 -4.77
N TRP A 215 -17.19 -14.59 -4.49
CA TRP A 215 -15.85 -14.71 -5.03
C TRP A 215 -15.87 -14.94 -6.54
N ALA A 216 -16.81 -15.75 -7.03
CA ALA A 216 -16.97 -15.96 -8.46
C ALA A 216 -17.27 -14.65 -9.17
N GLN A 217 -18.17 -13.85 -8.62
CA GLN A 217 -18.50 -12.55 -9.20
C GLN A 217 -17.34 -11.58 -9.13
N LEU A 218 -16.68 -11.53 -8.00
CA LEU A 218 -15.55 -10.62 -7.78
C LEU A 218 -14.38 -10.95 -8.72
N THR A 219 -14.05 -12.23 -8.86
CA THR A 219 -12.98 -12.64 -9.76
C THR A 219 -13.34 -12.41 -11.22
N LYS A 220 -14.59 -12.68 -11.58
CA LYS A 220 -15.06 -12.42 -12.95
C LYS A 220 -14.90 -10.95 -13.35
N GLN A 221 -15.24 -10.04 -12.43
CA GLN A 221 -15.17 -8.61 -12.70
C GLN A 221 -13.75 -8.07 -12.70
N ASN A 222 -12.80 -8.83 -12.19
CA ASN A 222 -11.42 -8.38 -12.01
C ASN A 222 -10.40 -9.22 -12.74
N ILE A 223 -10.81 -9.92 -13.80
CA ILE A 223 -9.86 -10.68 -14.63
C ILE A 223 -8.81 -9.73 -15.21
N GLY A 224 -7.54 -10.09 -15.04
CA GLY A 224 -6.42 -9.26 -15.46
C GLY A 224 -6.02 -8.21 -14.45
N LYS A 225 -6.74 -8.10 -13.36
CA LYS A 225 -6.43 -7.15 -12.26
C LYS A 225 -6.05 -7.93 -11.02
N SER A 226 -5.66 -7.20 -9.98
CA SER A 226 -5.30 -7.81 -8.71
C SER A 226 -6.42 -7.67 -7.69
N ILE A 227 -6.51 -8.65 -6.79
CA ILE A 227 -7.33 -8.55 -5.60
C ILE A 227 -6.39 -8.50 -4.42
N ALA A 228 -6.52 -7.47 -3.59
CA ALA A 228 -5.65 -7.29 -2.45
C ALA A 228 -6.16 -8.08 -1.24
N ILE A 229 -5.26 -8.78 -0.59
CA ILE A 229 -5.50 -9.45 0.68
C ILE A 229 -4.99 -8.51 1.76
N VAL A 230 -5.89 -7.98 2.55
CA VAL A 230 -5.60 -6.92 3.51
C VAL A 230 -5.81 -7.43 4.93
N LEU A 231 -4.84 -7.16 5.80
CA LEU A 231 -4.88 -7.50 7.21
C LEU A 231 -4.78 -6.23 8.03
N ASP A 232 -5.84 -5.91 8.78
CA ASP A 232 -5.87 -4.73 9.65
C ASP A 232 -5.40 -3.45 8.95
N GLY A 233 -5.79 -3.28 7.70
CA GLY A 233 -5.47 -2.08 6.94
C GLY A 233 -4.15 -2.10 6.20
N TYR A 234 -3.40 -3.20 6.26
CA TYR A 234 -2.14 -3.35 5.54
C TYR A 234 -2.26 -4.45 4.49
N VAL A 235 -1.67 -4.23 3.33
CA VAL A 235 -1.74 -5.21 2.25
C VAL A 235 -0.71 -6.31 2.47
N TYR A 236 -1.19 -7.54 2.60
CA TYR A 236 -0.32 -8.68 2.76
C TYR A 236 0.14 -9.21 1.39
N SER A 237 -0.79 -9.30 0.46
CA SER A 237 -0.52 -9.80 -0.88
C SER A 237 -1.59 -9.26 -1.84
N ALA A 238 -1.27 -9.22 -3.12
CA ALA A 238 -2.22 -8.75 -4.13
C ALA A 238 -2.10 -9.61 -5.40
N PRO A 239 -2.55 -10.87 -5.35
CA PRO A 239 -2.44 -11.77 -6.49
C PRO A 239 -3.29 -11.32 -7.67
N ASN A 240 -2.81 -11.61 -8.87
CA ASN A 240 -3.54 -11.36 -10.10
C ASN A 240 -4.65 -12.37 -10.29
N VAL A 241 -5.75 -11.92 -10.87
CA VAL A 241 -6.89 -12.77 -11.22
C VAL A 241 -6.76 -13.18 -12.68
N ASN A 242 -6.63 -14.47 -12.93
CA ASN A 242 -6.48 -14.98 -14.30
C ASN A 242 -7.82 -15.41 -14.90
N ASN A 243 -8.71 -15.92 -14.08
CA ASN A 243 -10.00 -16.43 -14.54
C ASN A 243 -11.05 -16.23 -13.46
N GLU A 244 -12.33 -16.32 -13.85
CA GLU A 244 -13.41 -16.44 -12.91
C GLU A 244 -13.22 -17.71 -12.09
N ILE A 245 -13.35 -17.61 -10.76
CA ILE A 245 -13.19 -18.75 -9.87
C ILE A 245 -14.54 -19.14 -9.31
N THR A 246 -15.10 -20.21 -9.84
CA THR A 246 -16.36 -20.78 -9.36
C THR A 246 -16.08 -21.88 -8.33
N GLY A 247 -17.04 -22.15 -7.46
CA GLY A 247 -16.91 -23.24 -6.49
C GLY A 247 -16.15 -22.91 -5.21
N GLY A 248 -15.58 -21.73 -5.11
CA GLY A 248 -14.95 -21.26 -3.87
C GLY A 248 -13.57 -21.82 -3.58
N ASN A 249 -12.98 -22.58 -4.49
CA ASN A 249 -11.64 -23.14 -4.32
C ASN A 249 -10.67 -22.38 -5.20
N SER A 250 -9.61 -21.84 -4.60
CA SER A 250 -8.62 -21.06 -5.31
C SER A 250 -7.23 -21.57 -5.00
N GLN A 251 -6.35 -21.47 -5.99
CA GLN A 251 -4.93 -21.63 -5.78
C GLN A 251 -4.25 -20.29 -6.01
N ILE A 252 -3.54 -19.81 -5.00
CA ILE A 252 -2.82 -18.55 -5.07
C ILE A 252 -1.36 -18.90 -5.37
N THR A 253 -0.87 -18.43 -6.49
CA THR A 253 0.49 -18.66 -6.93
C THR A 253 1.25 -17.34 -6.95
N GLY A 254 2.57 -17.42 -6.91
CA GLY A 254 3.43 -16.24 -6.93
C GLY A 254 4.88 -16.64 -6.67
N HIS A 255 5.70 -15.65 -6.39
CA HIS A 255 7.10 -15.90 -6.06
C HIS A 255 7.24 -16.16 -4.56
N PHE A 256 6.59 -17.23 -4.10
CA PHE A 256 6.64 -17.58 -2.69
C PHE A 256 7.80 -18.51 -2.41
N THR A 257 8.47 -18.29 -1.29
CA THR A 257 9.25 -19.35 -0.66
C THR A 257 8.27 -20.29 0.04
N PRO A 258 8.65 -21.52 0.37
CA PRO A 258 7.75 -22.40 1.13
C PRO A 258 7.28 -21.78 2.43
N GLU A 259 8.14 -21.01 3.09
CA GLU A 259 7.82 -20.35 4.33
C GLU A 259 6.79 -19.23 4.12
N GLN A 260 6.93 -18.45 3.06
CA GLN A 260 5.98 -17.40 2.72
C GLN A 260 4.60 -17.98 2.38
N ALA A 261 4.57 -19.09 1.67
CA ALA A 261 3.30 -19.75 1.36
C ALA A 261 2.61 -20.23 2.64
N LYS A 262 3.38 -20.78 3.56
CA LYS A 262 2.86 -21.22 4.84
C LYS A 262 2.30 -20.05 5.65
N ASP A 263 2.99 -18.93 5.65
CA ASP A 263 2.54 -17.73 6.35
C ASP A 263 1.23 -17.20 5.74
N LEU A 264 1.14 -17.17 4.43
CA LEU A 264 -0.09 -16.74 3.78
C LEU A 264 -1.26 -17.68 4.11
N ALA A 265 -1.02 -18.97 4.11
CA ALA A 265 -2.06 -19.94 4.49
C ALA A 265 -2.53 -19.68 5.93
N ASN A 266 -1.60 -19.40 6.83
CA ASN A 266 -1.95 -19.08 8.22
C ASN A 266 -2.78 -17.80 8.31
N VAL A 267 -2.43 -16.78 7.56
CA VAL A 267 -3.17 -15.53 7.49
C VAL A 267 -4.60 -15.77 7.03
N LEU A 268 -4.76 -16.54 5.97
CA LEU A 268 -6.09 -16.83 5.43
C LEU A 268 -6.94 -17.63 6.40
N ARG A 269 -6.32 -18.58 7.12
CA ARG A 269 -7.05 -19.34 8.15
C ARG A 269 -7.45 -18.49 9.34
N SER A 270 -6.63 -17.50 9.71
CA SER A 270 -6.91 -16.65 10.85
C SER A 270 -8.14 -15.78 10.65
N GLY A 271 -8.52 -15.52 9.40
CA GLY A 271 -9.72 -14.77 9.09
C GLY A 271 -11.01 -15.44 9.52
N LYS A 272 -10.96 -16.74 9.89
CA LYS A 272 -12.10 -17.46 10.42
C LYS A 272 -12.43 -17.03 11.86
N MET A 273 -11.46 -16.50 12.58
CA MET A 273 -11.62 -16.17 14.00
C MET A 273 -12.50 -14.93 14.15
N PRO A 274 -13.46 -14.93 15.07
CA PRO A 274 -14.26 -13.74 15.32
C PRO A 274 -13.39 -12.60 15.84
N ALA A 275 -13.35 -11.51 15.11
CA ALA A 275 -12.56 -10.34 15.49
C ALA A 275 -12.92 -9.76 16.87
N PRO A 276 -14.19 -9.71 17.28
CA PRO A 276 -14.55 -9.11 18.57
C PRO A 276 -13.88 -9.72 19.78
N ALA A 277 -13.61 -11.02 19.77
CA ALA A 277 -13.02 -11.70 20.91
C ALA A 277 -11.61 -11.20 21.22
N HIS A 278 -10.91 -10.72 20.24
CA HIS A 278 -9.53 -10.27 20.39
C HIS A 278 -9.44 -8.81 20.81
N ILE A 279 -10.38 -8.01 20.34
CA ILE A 279 -10.42 -6.60 20.67
C ILE A 279 -10.60 -6.41 22.17
N VAL A 280 -11.44 -7.25 22.79
CA VAL A 280 -11.69 -7.18 24.22
C VAL A 280 -10.43 -7.48 25.03
N GLN A 281 -9.61 -8.40 24.54
CA GLN A 281 -8.37 -8.74 25.26
C GLN A 281 -7.34 -7.65 25.19
N GLU A 282 -7.29 -6.91 24.11
CA GLU A 282 -6.34 -5.82 23.98
C GLU A 282 -6.68 -4.63 24.85
N ASP A 283 -7.95 -4.42 25.11
CA ASP A 283 -8.37 -3.28 25.90
C ASP A 283 -8.09 -3.47 27.40
N ILE A 284 -7.81 -4.65 27.82
CA ILE A 284 -7.59 -4.95 29.22
C ILE A 284 -6.13 -4.77 29.65
N VAL A 285 -5.22 -4.70 28.72
CA VAL A 285 -3.81 -4.52 28.99
C VAL A 285 -3.41 -3.01 28.99
#